data_654bab0a9f67c84ab6f4bfeefd7afcc3
#
_entry.id   654bab0a9f67c84ab6f4bfeefd7afcc3
#
_cell.length_a   1.000
_cell.length_b   1.000
_cell.length_c   1.000
_cell.angle_alpha   90.00
_cell.angle_beta   90.00
_cell.angle_gamma   90.00
#
_symmetry.space_group_name_H-M   'P 1'
#
loop_
_entity.id
_entity.type
_entity.pdbx_description
1 polymer ?
#
loop_
_entity_poly.entity_id
_entity_poly.type
_entity_poly.pdbx_seq_one_letter_code
_entity_poly.pdbx_strand_id
1 'polypeptide(L)'
;MSAFEPYFVTVGDKIHKEKSLEIAAQFLDEVEAGTKYSTVFISSVFNSVPFMADRKQIAIIAAALCYPGGITVCWCQSNKAPQFRQTKQKYLAAEKVLTFDLDYEPNTVLGDISNHPKVQKGHTEEEMREIFAPCFGTVKRLDMISKFWYMEITDPKIDPAALAAALDFEFELPYPDGSRMGLSKRAREAFEHRLGITLPPPKGDAV
;
A
#
# COMPACT_ATOMS: atom_id res chain seq x y z
N MET A 1 -18.41 -5.90 1.55
CA MET A 1 -17.11 -5.47 0.96
C MET A 1 -16.56 -4.42 1.91
N SER A 2 -15.38 -4.63 2.44
CA SER A 2 -14.68 -3.68 3.31
C SER A 2 -13.60 -2.99 2.53
N ALA A 3 -13.32 -1.73 2.82
CA ALA A 3 -12.24 -0.99 2.20
C ALA A 3 -11.46 -0.24 3.28
N PHE A 4 -10.15 -0.21 3.15
CA PHE A 4 -9.26 0.64 3.94
C PHE A 4 -8.70 1.72 3.04
N GLU A 5 -8.93 2.97 3.40
CA GLU A 5 -8.42 4.16 2.73
C GLU A 5 -7.93 5.15 3.80
N PRO A 6 -6.60 5.24 4.01
CA PRO A 6 -6.03 6.09 5.06
C PRO A 6 -6.20 7.58 4.78
N TYR A 7 -6.41 7.94 3.51
CA TYR A 7 -6.54 9.33 3.09
C TYR A 7 -7.83 9.54 2.28
N PHE A 8 -8.96 9.60 2.97
CA PHE A 8 -10.22 9.93 2.31
C PHE A 8 -10.18 11.38 1.77
N VAL A 9 -10.35 11.51 0.46
CA VAL A 9 -10.24 12.78 -0.25
C VAL A 9 -11.61 13.27 -0.68
N THR A 10 -11.93 14.50 -0.34
CA THR A 10 -13.17 15.17 -0.74
C THR A 10 -13.02 15.92 -2.09
N VAL A 11 -14.13 16.47 -2.58
CA VAL A 11 -14.11 17.36 -3.74
C VAL A 11 -13.14 18.53 -3.47
N GLY A 12 -12.18 18.75 -4.39
CA GLY A 12 -11.10 19.73 -4.22
C GLY A 12 -9.81 19.15 -3.65
N ASP A 13 -9.67 17.82 -3.66
CA ASP A 13 -8.45 17.07 -3.31
C ASP A 13 -7.93 17.34 -1.87
N LYS A 14 -8.83 17.67 -0.95
CA LYS A 14 -8.48 17.86 0.47
C LYS A 14 -8.73 16.58 1.25
N ILE A 15 -7.73 16.16 2.03
CA ILE A 15 -7.87 15.04 2.95
C ILE A 15 -8.84 15.43 4.07
N HIS A 16 -9.86 14.58 4.27
CA HIS A 16 -10.83 14.72 5.35
C HIS A 16 -10.46 13.77 6.48
N LYS A 17 -9.72 14.29 7.46
CA LYS A 17 -9.10 13.52 8.53
C LYS A 17 -10.11 12.69 9.34
N GLU A 18 -11.21 13.33 9.80
CA GLU A 18 -12.23 12.65 10.62
C GLU A 18 -12.84 11.47 9.86
N LYS A 19 -13.10 11.64 8.56
CA LYS A 19 -13.64 10.56 7.73
C LYS A 19 -12.61 9.46 7.49
N SER A 20 -11.34 9.82 7.32
CA SER A 20 -10.24 8.85 7.22
C SER A 20 -10.14 8.00 8.49
N LEU A 21 -10.20 8.63 9.67
CA LEU A 21 -10.17 7.94 10.95
C LEU A 21 -11.41 7.05 11.16
N GLU A 22 -12.60 7.51 10.78
CA GLU A 22 -13.83 6.71 10.83
C GLU A 22 -13.70 5.44 9.98
N ILE A 23 -13.24 5.57 8.73
CA ILE A 23 -13.04 4.44 7.81
C ILE A 23 -12.00 3.46 8.37
N ALA A 24 -10.88 3.98 8.88
CA ALA A 24 -9.84 3.14 9.48
C ALA A 24 -10.34 2.40 10.73
N ALA A 25 -11.09 3.07 11.60
CA ALA A 25 -11.66 2.46 12.80
C ALA A 25 -12.68 1.37 12.43
N GLN A 26 -13.59 1.64 11.51
CA GLN A 26 -14.56 0.65 11.02
C GLN A 26 -13.87 -0.56 10.39
N PHE A 27 -12.82 -0.34 9.62
CA PHE A 27 -12.02 -1.43 9.05
C PHE A 27 -11.41 -2.31 10.15
N LEU A 28 -10.84 -1.70 11.20
CA LEU A 28 -10.28 -2.45 12.33
C LEU A 28 -11.33 -3.22 13.11
N ASP A 29 -12.55 -2.70 13.27
CA ASP A 29 -13.66 -3.42 13.87
C ASP A 29 -14.00 -4.70 13.09
N GLU A 30 -14.00 -4.64 11.77
CA GLU A 30 -14.23 -5.79 10.91
C GLU A 30 -13.09 -6.81 10.96
N VAL A 31 -11.84 -6.34 11.06
CA VAL A 31 -10.66 -7.20 11.25
C VAL A 31 -10.76 -7.94 12.57
N GLU A 32 -11.04 -7.23 13.66
CA GLU A 32 -11.19 -7.78 15.01
C GLU A 32 -12.36 -8.77 15.10
N ALA A 33 -13.47 -8.49 14.44
CA ALA A 33 -14.60 -9.41 14.33
C ALA A 33 -14.27 -10.71 13.55
N GLY A 34 -13.06 -10.86 13.04
CA GLY A 34 -12.61 -12.05 12.34
C GLY A 34 -13.21 -12.23 10.95
N THR A 35 -13.66 -11.15 10.32
CA THR A 35 -14.19 -11.18 8.94
C THR A 35 -13.21 -11.87 7.99
N LYS A 36 -13.65 -12.91 7.31
CA LYS A 36 -12.82 -13.70 6.39
C LYS A 36 -12.91 -13.13 4.98
N TYR A 37 -11.78 -12.69 4.45
CA TYR A 37 -11.70 -12.21 3.08
C TYR A 37 -11.15 -13.31 2.17
N SER A 38 -12.01 -13.87 1.33
CA SER A 38 -11.60 -14.83 0.29
C SER A 38 -10.82 -14.16 -0.84
N THR A 39 -11.02 -12.87 -1.00
CA THR A 39 -10.29 -12.05 -1.98
C THR A 39 -9.90 -10.71 -1.37
N VAL A 40 -8.64 -10.37 -1.49
CA VAL A 40 -8.09 -9.06 -1.11
C VAL A 40 -7.66 -8.33 -2.38
N PHE A 41 -8.09 -7.09 -2.56
CA PHE A 41 -7.72 -6.28 -3.73
C PHE A 41 -6.78 -5.15 -3.36
N ILE A 42 -5.67 -5.04 -4.09
CA ILE A 42 -4.75 -3.90 -4.07
C ILE A 42 -4.87 -3.23 -5.44
N SER A 43 -5.86 -2.34 -5.58
CA SER A 43 -6.17 -1.73 -6.88
C SER A 43 -5.62 -0.31 -6.96
N SER A 44 -4.62 -0.12 -7.82
CA SER A 44 -3.94 1.16 -8.08
C SER A 44 -3.25 1.83 -6.88
N VAL A 45 -3.20 1.18 -5.72
CA VAL A 45 -2.57 1.71 -4.50
C VAL A 45 -1.07 1.93 -4.73
N PHE A 46 -0.38 0.94 -5.27
CA PHE A 46 1.06 1.01 -5.48
C PHE A 46 1.51 2.11 -6.45
N ASN A 47 0.60 2.58 -7.31
CA ASN A 47 0.91 3.69 -8.21
C ASN A 47 1.25 4.99 -7.47
N SER A 48 0.72 5.17 -6.26
CA SER A 48 0.88 6.36 -5.43
C SER A 48 1.90 6.17 -4.31
N VAL A 49 2.50 4.98 -4.20
CA VAL A 49 3.49 4.64 -3.15
C VAL A 49 4.88 4.53 -3.79
N PRO A 50 5.74 5.55 -3.62
CA PRO A 50 7.00 5.65 -4.37
C PRO A 50 8.09 4.66 -3.93
N PHE A 51 8.07 4.19 -2.67
CA PHE A 51 9.14 3.38 -2.11
C PHE A 51 8.77 1.89 -2.01
N MET A 52 9.72 1.03 -2.38
CA MET A 52 9.57 -0.42 -2.30
C MET A 52 9.26 -0.90 -0.88
N ALA A 53 9.92 -0.30 0.11
CA ALA A 53 9.69 -0.65 1.52
C ALA A 53 8.23 -0.47 1.92
N ASP A 54 7.62 0.66 1.56
CA ASP A 54 6.24 0.98 1.91
C ASP A 54 5.24 0.08 1.18
N ARG A 55 5.50 -0.23 -0.10
CA ARG A 55 4.67 -1.19 -0.85
C ARG A 55 4.72 -2.60 -0.23
N LYS A 56 5.86 -3.02 0.30
CA LYS A 56 6.00 -4.29 1.04
C LYS A 56 5.16 -4.30 2.32
N GLN A 57 5.05 -3.18 3.04
CA GLN A 57 4.17 -3.07 4.22
C GLN A 57 2.70 -3.34 3.84
N ILE A 58 2.22 -2.71 2.78
CA ILE A 58 0.86 -2.93 2.28
C ILE A 58 0.63 -4.40 1.88
N ALA A 59 1.60 -5.02 1.21
CA ALA A 59 1.52 -6.42 0.81
C ALA A 59 1.47 -7.37 2.03
N ILE A 60 2.22 -7.08 3.09
CA ILE A 60 2.23 -7.85 4.35
C ILE A 60 0.85 -7.77 5.02
N ILE A 61 0.24 -6.57 5.09
CA ILE A 61 -1.11 -6.41 5.64
C ILE A 61 -2.13 -7.16 4.79
N ALA A 62 -2.03 -7.08 3.46
CA ALA A 62 -2.90 -7.83 2.57
C ALA A 62 -2.80 -9.34 2.76
N ALA A 63 -1.59 -9.86 3.00
CA ALA A 63 -1.39 -11.29 3.34
C ALA A 63 -2.08 -11.65 4.65
N ALA A 64 -1.97 -10.81 5.68
CA ALA A 64 -2.61 -11.02 6.99
C ALA A 64 -4.15 -10.96 6.94
N LEU A 65 -4.72 -10.28 5.95
CA LEU A 65 -6.16 -10.21 5.69
C LEU A 65 -6.65 -11.40 4.87
N CYS A 66 -5.84 -11.93 3.97
CA CYS A 66 -6.23 -13.00 3.05
C CYS A 66 -6.48 -14.31 3.83
N TYR A 67 -7.63 -14.93 3.57
CA TYR A 67 -7.95 -16.22 4.16
C TYR A 67 -7.04 -17.33 3.58
N PRO A 68 -6.65 -18.37 4.35
CA PRO A 68 -5.97 -19.54 3.80
C PRO A 68 -6.76 -20.14 2.64
N GLY A 69 -6.14 -20.22 1.46
CA GLY A 69 -6.83 -20.60 0.21
C GLY A 69 -7.53 -19.48 -0.53
N GLY A 70 -7.53 -18.27 0.02
CA GLY A 70 -7.99 -17.06 -0.68
C GLY A 70 -6.98 -16.54 -1.71
N ILE A 71 -7.36 -15.48 -2.39
CA ILE A 71 -6.56 -14.84 -3.45
C ILE A 71 -6.35 -13.37 -3.12
N THR A 72 -5.12 -12.89 -3.23
CA THR A 72 -4.86 -11.46 -3.33
C THR A 72 -4.67 -11.07 -4.79
N VAL A 73 -5.38 -10.05 -5.21
CA VAL A 73 -5.32 -9.51 -6.58
C VAL A 73 -4.70 -8.12 -6.52
N CYS A 74 -3.61 -7.93 -7.25
CA CYS A 74 -2.98 -6.62 -7.40
C CYS A 74 -3.15 -6.11 -8.83
N TRP A 75 -3.53 -4.84 -8.94
CA TRP A 75 -3.64 -4.12 -10.20
C TRP A 75 -2.92 -2.79 -10.09
N CYS A 76 -1.85 -2.59 -10.87
CA CYS A 76 -1.06 -1.36 -10.84
C CYS A 76 -0.44 -1.03 -12.19
N GLN A 77 0.04 0.21 -12.36
CA GLN A 77 0.65 0.67 -13.60
C GLN A 77 1.99 -0.01 -13.87
N SER A 78 2.19 -0.41 -15.13
CA SER A 78 3.48 -0.87 -15.62
C SER A 78 4.38 0.32 -15.97
N ASN A 79 5.69 0.16 -15.77
CA ASN A 79 6.72 1.09 -16.24
C ASN A 79 6.73 1.28 -17.77
N LYS A 80 6.02 0.44 -18.50
CA LYS A 80 5.86 0.55 -19.96
C LYS A 80 4.78 1.55 -20.37
N ALA A 81 4.06 2.14 -19.43
CA ALA A 81 3.13 3.22 -19.73
C ALA A 81 3.87 4.47 -20.23
N PRO A 82 3.28 5.25 -21.15
CA PRO A 82 3.99 6.32 -21.86
C PRO A 82 4.66 7.35 -20.96
N GLN A 83 4.04 7.71 -19.85
CA GLN A 83 4.56 8.69 -18.90
C GLN A 83 5.91 8.30 -18.30
N PHE A 84 6.22 6.99 -18.21
CA PHE A 84 7.48 6.49 -17.65
C PHE A 84 8.57 6.27 -18.71
N ARG A 85 8.23 6.37 -20.00
CA ARG A 85 9.18 6.17 -21.11
C ARG A 85 9.90 7.43 -21.54
N GLN A 86 9.46 8.58 -21.08
CA GLN A 86 10.05 9.86 -21.46
C GLN A 86 11.32 10.11 -20.66
N THR A 87 12.29 10.76 -21.31
CA THR A 87 13.48 11.23 -20.59
C THR A 87 13.07 12.34 -19.63
N LYS A 88 13.72 12.39 -18.47
CA LYS A 88 13.51 13.36 -17.40
C LYS A 88 13.30 14.80 -17.91
N GLN A 89 14.19 15.31 -18.75
CA GLN A 89 14.11 16.68 -19.26
C GLN A 89 12.91 16.94 -20.16
N LYS A 90 12.56 15.99 -21.01
CA LYS A 90 11.44 16.14 -21.95
C LYS A 90 10.10 16.12 -21.22
N TYR A 91 10.00 15.28 -20.20
CA TYR A 91 8.79 15.17 -19.37
C TYR A 91 8.60 16.42 -18.53
N LEU A 92 9.66 16.93 -17.90
CA LEU A 92 9.66 18.17 -17.12
C LEU A 92 9.22 19.38 -17.94
N ALA A 93 9.71 19.52 -19.18
CA ALA A 93 9.42 20.66 -20.05
C ALA A 93 7.97 20.65 -20.57
N ALA A 94 7.46 19.48 -20.99
CA ALA A 94 6.15 19.37 -21.64
C ALA A 94 4.98 19.32 -20.65
N GLU A 95 5.14 18.62 -19.52
CA GLU A 95 4.03 18.28 -18.62
C GLU A 95 4.11 18.99 -17.28
N LYS A 96 5.09 19.87 -17.07
CA LYS A 96 5.37 20.48 -15.75
C LYS A 96 5.54 19.45 -14.63
N VAL A 97 6.09 18.30 -14.97
CA VAL A 97 6.31 17.18 -14.04
C VAL A 97 7.69 17.31 -13.43
N LEU A 98 7.80 17.23 -12.11
CA LEU A 98 9.08 17.02 -11.45
C LEU A 98 9.37 15.52 -11.40
N THR A 99 10.56 15.14 -11.88
CA THR A 99 11.15 13.88 -11.46
C THR A 99 11.88 14.15 -10.17
N PHE A 100 11.60 13.38 -9.14
CA PHE A 100 12.40 13.46 -7.92
C PHE A 100 13.80 12.98 -8.21
N ASP A 101 14.78 13.80 -7.85
CA ASP A 101 16.17 13.42 -7.90
C ASP A 101 16.49 12.51 -6.72
N LEU A 102 17.34 11.53 -7.00
CA LEU A 102 18.23 10.80 -6.10
C LEU A 102 17.58 9.87 -5.07
N ASP A 103 16.47 10.24 -4.43
CA ASP A 103 15.88 9.43 -3.36
C ASP A 103 14.66 8.61 -3.80
N TYR A 104 14.18 8.82 -5.01
CA TYR A 104 13.06 8.06 -5.56
C TYR A 104 13.51 6.93 -6.48
N GLU A 105 12.79 5.85 -6.39
CA GLU A 105 13.05 4.69 -7.24
C GLU A 105 12.82 4.99 -8.72
N PRO A 106 13.46 4.23 -9.64
CA PRO A 106 13.22 4.35 -11.08
C PRO A 106 11.73 4.27 -11.44
N ASN A 107 11.34 4.93 -12.53
CA ASN A 107 9.95 4.99 -13.00
C ASN A 107 8.97 5.69 -12.04
N THR A 108 9.46 6.57 -11.19
CA THR A 108 8.64 7.42 -10.33
C THR A 108 8.61 8.84 -10.90
N VAL A 109 7.40 9.38 -11.07
CA VAL A 109 7.17 10.75 -11.56
C VAL A 109 6.19 11.48 -10.66
N LEU A 110 6.33 12.80 -10.56
CA LEU A 110 5.30 13.66 -9.99
C LEU A 110 4.44 14.23 -11.11
N GLY A 111 3.16 14.02 -11.03
CA GLY A 111 2.18 14.75 -11.80
C GLY A 111 1.96 16.16 -11.25
N ASP A 112 1.36 17.01 -12.04
CA ASP A 112 1.11 18.45 -11.85
C ASP A 112 1.31 18.98 -10.41
N ILE A 113 2.42 19.71 -10.20
CA ILE A 113 2.80 20.23 -8.89
C ILE A 113 2.10 21.53 -8.54
N SER A 114 1.50 22.19 -9.52
CA SER A 114 0.97 23.54 -9.33
C SER A 114 -0.20 23.56 -8.33
N ASN A 115 -0.95 22.47 -8.24
CA ASN A 115 -2.10 22.38 -7.36
C ASN A 115 -2.08 21.15 -6.42
N HIS A 116 -1.75 19.97 -6.92
CA HIS A 116 -1.79 18.71 -6.14
C HIS A 116 -0.73 17.75 -6.64
N PRO A 117 0.46 17.74 -6.02
CA PRO A 117 1.52 16.81 -6.43
C PRO A 117 1.05 15.36 -6.25
N LYS A 118 0.92 14.64 -7.36
CA LYS A 118 0.55 13.23 -7.36
C LYS A 118 1.75 12.40 -7.76
N VAL A 119 2.23 11.59 -6.84
CA VAL A 119 3.24 10.59 -7.15
C VAL A 119 2.63 9.54 -8.07
N GLN A 120 3.35 9.21 -9.14
CA GLN A 120 3.01 8.13 -10.04
C GLN A 120 4.21 7.20 -10.17
N LYS A 121 4.03 5.96 -9.81
CA LYS A 121 5.03 4.89 -9.90
C LYS A 121 4.59 3.87 -10.93
N GLY A 122 5.45 3.60 -11.91
CA GLY A 122 5.32 2.48 -12.84
C GLY A 122 6.22 1.32 -12.40
N HIS A 123 5.69 0.10 -12.43
CA HIS A 123 6.36 -1.09 -11.90
C HIS A 123 6.94 -1.95 -13.00
N THR A 124 8.09 -2.57 -12.73
CA THR A 124 8.59 -3.69 -13.54
C THR A 124 7.98 -5.01 -13.08
N GLU A 125 8.16 -6.07 -13.85
CA GLU A 125 7.74 -7.41 -13.44
C GLU A 125 8.51 -7.88 -12.20
N GLU A 126 9.81 -7.61 -12.17
CA GLU A 126 10.69 -7.96 -11.06
C GLU A 126 10.25 -7.28 -9.77
N GLU A 127 9.95 -5.97 -9.82
CA GLU A 127 9.42 -5.22 -8.69
C GLU A 127 8.10 -5.82 -8.18
N MET A 128 7.19 -6.22 -9.09
CA MET A 128 5.94 -6.86 -8.70
C MET A 128 6.19 -8.17 -7.94
N ARG A 129 7.11 -9.00 -8.41
CA ARG A 129 7.46 -10.24 -7.72
C ARG A 129 8.14 -9.97 -6.37
N GLU A 130 9.04 -8.99 -6.32
CA GLU A 130 9.77 -8.61 -5.11
C GLU A 130 8.87 -8.09 -3.99
N ILE A 131 7.83 -7.31 -4.31
CA ILE A 131 6.87 -6.78 -3.32
C ILE A 131 6.21 -7.92 -2.55
N PHE A 132 5.78 -8.98 -3.23
CA PHE A 132 4.99 -10.05 -2.64
C PHE A 132 5.79 -11.25 -2.15
N ALA A 133 7.03 -11.43 -2.59
CA ALA A 133 7.86 -12.58 -2.24
C ALA A 133 8.02 -12.83 -0.72
N PRO A 134 8.11 -11.80 0.14
CA PRO A 134 8.24 -12.01 1.59
C PRO A 134 6.99 -12.59 2.25
N CYS A 135 5.80 -12.30 1.70
CA CYS A 135 4.52 -12.56 2.38
C CYS A 135 3.56 -13.49 1.63
N PHE A 136 3.95 -14.02 0.46
CA PHE A 136 3.16 -15.00 -0.30
C PHE A 136 4.02 -16.12 -0.84
N GLY A 137 3.42 -17.31 -0.99
CA GLY A 137 4.11 -18.51 -1.49
C GLY A 137 4.03 -18.68 -2.98
N THR A 138 2.92 -18.30 -3.59
CA THR A 138 2.62 -18.66 -4.97
C THR A 138 2.08 -17.48 -5.78
N VAL A 139 2.72 -17.21 -6.91
CA VAL A 139 2.18 -16.34 -7.96
C VAL A 139 1.40 -17.23 -8.94
N LYS A 140 0.08 -17.17 -8.92
CA LYS A 140 -0.78 -17.92 -9.84
C LYS A 140 -0.79 -17.31 -11.24
N ARG A 141 -0.77 -16.00 -11.29
CA ARG A 141 -0.86 -15.26 -12.53
C ARG A 141 -0.14 -13.93 -12.42
N LEU A 142 0.60 -13.56 -13.44
CA LEU A 142 1.20 -12.23 -13.59
C LEU A 142 1.20 -11.87 -15.08
N ASP A 143 0.30 -11.00 -15.47
CA ASP A 143 0.12 -10.57 -16.85
C ASP A 143 0.20 -9.06 -16.96
N MET A 144 0.66 -8.60 -18.09
CA MET A 144 0.55 -7.19 -18.47
C MET A 144 -0.66 -7.03 -19.40
N ILE A 145 -1.72 -6.39 -18.88
CA ILE A 145 -2.93 -6.10 -19.62
C ILE A 145 -2.92 -4.61 -19.98
N SER A 146 -2.78 -4.30 -21.26
CA SER A 146 -2.59 -2.93 -21.73
C SER A 146 -1.32 -2.28 -21.15
N LYS A 147 -1.45 -1.45 -20.14
CA LYS A 147 -0.36 -0.72 -19.47
C LYS A 147 -0.35 -0.97 -17.97
N PHE A 148 -1.00 -2.04 -17.53
CA PHE A 148 -1.14 -2.40 -16.13
C PHE A 148 -0.64 -3.81 -15.91
N TRP A 149 -0.03 -4.03 -14.77
CA TRP A 149 0.20 -5.35 -14.23
C TRP A 149 -1.07 -5.83 -13.54
N TYR A 150 -1.45 -7.05 -13.85
CA TYR A 150 -2.46 -7.83 -13.16
C TYR A 150 -1.79 -9.04 -12.52
N MET A 151 -1.92 -9.18 -11.21
CA MET A 151 -1.26 -10.25 -10.47
C MET A 151 -2.25 -10.93 -9.54
N GLU A 152 -2.28 -12.27 -9.58
CA GLU A 152 -3.00 -13.13 -8.64
C GLU A 152 -1.97 -13.92 -7.82
N ILE A 153 -2.09 -13.81 -6.50
CA ILE A 153 -1.18 -14.44 -5.54
C ILE A 153 -1.95 -15.17 -4.46
N THR A 154 -1.37 -16.26 -3.98
CA THR A 154 -1.96 -17.13 -2.95
C THR A 154 -0.90 -17.60 -1.96
N ASP A 155 -1.35 -18.40 -0.99
CA ASP A 155 -0.50 -18.96 0.06
C ASP A 155 0.13 -17.85 0.92
N PRO A 156 -0.71 -17.04 1.63
CA PRO A 156 -0.21 -15.99 2.50
C PRO A 156 0.69 -16.57 3.60
N LYS A 157 1.81 -15.91 3.84
CA LYS A 157 2.78 -16.22 4.89
C LYS A 157 2.84 -15.05 5.85
N ILE A 158 2.66 -15.33 7.12
CA ILE A 158 2.67 -14.31 8.17
C ILE A 158 3.97 -14.41 8.96
N ASP A 159 4.77 -13.35 8.86
CA ASP A 159 5.86 -13.08 9.79
C ASP A 159 5.37 -12.08 10.83
N PRO A 160 5.25 -12.46 12.11
CA PRO A 160 4.73 -11.56 13.14
C PRO A 160 5.53 -10.28 13.30
N ALA A 161 6.85 -10.31 13.13
CA ALA A 161 7.68 -9.12 13.26
C ALA A 161 7.48 -8.15 12.09
N ALA A 162 7.41 -8.70 10.87
CA ALA A 162 7.13 -7.90 9.68
C ALA A 162 5.70 -7.31 9.72
N LEU A 163 4.72 -8.09 10.18
CA LEU A 163 3.35 -7.62 10.33
C LEU A 163 3.25 -6.49 11.37
N ALA A 164 3.90 -6.66 12.53
CA ALA A 164 3.93 -5.61 13.54
C ALA A 164 4.48 -4.29 12.98
N ALA A 165 5.61 -4.34 12.28
CA ALA A 165 6.22 -3.17 11.66
C ALA A 165 5.30 -2.53 10.59
N ALA A 166 4.60 -3.37 9.81
CA ALA A 166 3.67 -2.89 8.79
C ALA A 166 2.46 -2.17 9.40
N LEU A 167 1.90 -2.70 10.47
CA LEU A 167 0.80 -2.09 11.20
C LEU A 167 1.21 -0.78 11.87
N ASP A 168 2.40 -0.76 12.50
CA ASP A 168 2.95 0.45 13.11
C ASP A 168 3.18 1.55 12.06
N PHE A 169 3.59 1.20 10.85
CA PHE A 169 3.78 2.16 9.77
C PHE A 169 2.44 2.67 9.22
N GLU A 170 1.56 1.77 8.78
CA GLU A 170 0.34 2.12 8.04
C GLU A 170 -0.72 2.81 8.92
N PHE A 171 -0.79 2.45 10.20
CA PHE A 171 -1.75 3.05 11.14
C PHE A 171 -1.19 4.23 11.95
N GLU A 172 0.01 4.70 11.60
CA GLU A 172 0.63 5.94 12.10
C GLU A 172 0.93 6.95 10.99
N LEU A 173 0.31 6.82 9.82
CA LEU A 173 0.52 7.72 8.69
C LEU A 173 0.23 9.19 9.10
N PRO A 174 1.06 10.15 8.64
CA PRO A 174 0.89 11.56 8.98
C PRO A 174 -0.23 12.20 8.17
N TYR A 175 -0.95 13.13 8.78
CA TYR A 175 -1.87 14.03 8.11
C TYR A 175 -1.20 15.37 7.78
N PRO A 176 -1.75 16.16 6.83
CA PRO A 176 -1.19 17.46 6.43
C PRO A 176 -1.10 18.50 7.57
N ASP A 177 -1.90 18.33 8.64
CA ASP A 177 -1.85 19.18 9.83
C ASP A 177 -0.73 18.80 10.81
N GLY A 178 0.12 17.83 10.46
CA GLY A 178 1.22 17.33 11.29
C GLY A 178 0.80 16.31 12.33
N SER A 179 -0.49 16.03 12.50
CA SER A 179 -0.95 14.93 13.35
C SER A 179 -0.74 13.59 12.66
N ARG A 180 -0.88 12.51 13.44
CA ARG A 180 -0.81 11.14 12.93
C ARG A 180 -2.15 10.43 13.08
N MET A 181 -2.32 9.31 12.39
CA MET A 181 -3.52 8.48 12.50
C MET A 181 -3.71 7.94 13.92
N GLY A 182 -2.64 7.53 14.62
CA GLY A 182 -2.67 7.13 16.02
C GLY A 182 -3.45 5.85 16.29
N LEU A 183 -3.55 4.94 15.32
CA LEU A 183 -4.31 3.70 15.42
C LEU A 183 -3.43 2.43 15.46
N SER A 184 -2.10 2.55 15.51
CA SER A 184 -1.20 1.40 15.44
C SER A 184 -1.44 0.38 16.54
N LYS A 185 -1.61 0.82 17.80
CA LYS A 185 -1.91 -0.08 18.92
C LYS A 185 -3.19 -0.87 18.67
N ARG A 186 -4.28 -0.20 18.27
CA ARG A 186 -5.55 -0.86 17.97
C ARG A 186 -5.43 -1.82 16.78
N ALA A 187 -4.68 -1.44 15.75
CA ALA A 187 -4.43 -2.30 14.60
C ALA A 187 -3.72 -3.60 15.03
N ARG A 188 -2.70 -3.50 15.88
CA ARG A 188 -2.00 -4.66 16.40
C ARG A 188 -2.94 -5.58 17.16
N GLU A 189 -3.73 -5.05 18.11
CA GLU A 189 -4.70 -5.81 18.91
C GLU A 189 -5.72 -6.53 18.00
N ALA A 190 -6.28 -5.84 17.01
CA ALA A 190 -7.23 -6.41 16.06
C ALA A 190 -6.64 -7.56 15.24
N PHE A 191 -5.40 -7.40 14.74
CA PHE A 191 -4.73 -8.44 13.96
C PHE A 191 -4.25 -9.61 14.83
N GLU A 192 -3.78 -9.39 16.07
CA GLU A 192 -3.49 -10.44 17.03
C GLU A 192 -4.73 -11.32 17.31
N HIS A 193 -5.86 -10.67 17.59
CA HIS A 193 -7.14 -11.36 17.81
C HIS A 193 -7.56 -12.17 16.58
N ARG A 194 -7.53 -11.54 15.40
CA ARG A 194 -7.88 -12.17 14.11
C ARG A 194 -7.07 -13.43 13.82
N LEU A 195 -5.75 -13.35 14.01
CA LEU A 195 -4.81 -14.39 13.60
C LEU A 195 -4.51 -15.40 14.70
N GLY A 196 -4.88 -15.09 15.94
CA GLY A 196 -4.54 -15.92 17.12
C GLY A 196 -3.04 -15.98 17.39
N ILE A 197 -2.33 -14.89 17.12
CA ILE A 197 -0.87 -14.77 17.31
C ILE A 197 -0.55 -13.60 18.26
N THR A 198 0.67 -13.57 18.78
CA THR A 198 1.19 -12.41 19.52
C THR A 198 2.22 -11.69 18.65
N LEU A 199 2.06 -10.39 18.49
CA LEU A 199 3.01 -9.55 17.79
C LEU A 199 4.10 -9.05 18.75
N PRO A 200 5.37 -8.92 18.30
CA PRO A 200 6.41 -8.36 19.14
C PRO A 200 6.10 -6.91 19.52
N PRO A 201 6.61 -6.42 20.66
CA PRO A 201 6.35 -5.04 21.11
C PRO A 201 6.85 -4.01 20.07
N PRO A 202 6.29 -2.78 20.05
CA PRO A 202 6.76 -1.70 19.21
C PRO A 202 8.27 -1.46 19.40
N LYS A 203 8.97 -1.19 18.29
CA LYS A 203 10.39 -0.80 18.38
C LYS A 203 10.47 0.57 19.04
N GLY A 204 10.84 0.63 20.29
CA GLY A 204 10.99 1.88 21.05
C GLY A 204 10.65 1.75 22.53
N ASP A 205 9.92 0.70 22.95
CA ASP A 205 9.54 0.47 24.35
C ASP A 205 10.50 -0.51 25.07
N ALA A 206 11.70 -0.72 24.54
CA ALA A 206 12.78 -1.35 25.32
C ALA A 206 13.31 -0.30 26.29
N VAL A 207 12.81 -0.37 27.54
CA VAL A 207 13.28 0.37 28.71
C VAL A 207 14.75 -0.01 29.02
#